data_7d99d5e67474ea55ef135a5a790f6ea9
#
_entry.id   7d99d5e67474ea55ef135a5a790f6ea9
#
_cell.length_a   1.000
_cell.length_b   1.000
_cell.length_c   1.000
_cell.angle_alpha   90.00
_cell.angle_beta   90.00
_cell.angle_gamma   90.00
#
_symmetry.space_group_name_H-M   'P 1'
#
loop_
_entity.id
_entity.type
_entity.pdbx_description
1 polymer ?
#
loop_
_entity_poly.entity_id
_entity_poly.type
_entity_poly.pdbx_seq_one_letter_code
_entity_poly.pdbx_strand_id
1 'polypeptide(L)'
;QTMYYSTLNQKNFNPDDFRAIKFVIQGGSQPLPSIQQAFKKYGINIINGYGLTEAPLVMVNTPENARHKPMSIGKSVMFVDAKVLDEDKNEVGDGEIGELAIRSKNVTPGYWGQPEETKKSFHNQYFLTGDLAKKDEDGDIYIIDRKKELIITGGENVLPSEVENALAEHPLIDRCVVVGYEHPKYGESIAAAIILREKVPDYVEQLDKHMRERLAGYKVPRMYLPVTHMPLNSTQKPDKLVIREMMNSKVNKESSSEANHNA
;
A
#
# COMPACT_ATOMS: atom_id res chain seq x y z
N GLN A 1 1.52 7.59 9.37
CA GLN A 1 1.41 6.26 9.99
C GLN A 1 2.59 5.93 10.89
N THR A 2 3.82 6.19 10.44
CA THR A 2 5.03 5.94 11.23
C THR A 2 4.98 6.63 12.60
N MET A 3 4.50 7.88 12.64
CA MET A 3 4.33 8.61 13.91
C MET A 3 3.30 7.93 14.82
N TYR A 4 2.16 7.52 14.28
CA TYR A 4 1.11 6.83 15.06
C TYR A 4 1.58 5.49 15.59
N TYR A 5 2.27 4.70 14.77
CA TYR A 5 2.89 3.46 15.22
C TYR A 5 3.89 3.71 16.35
N SER A 6 4.78 4.69 16.18
CA SER A 6 5.75 5.06 17.21
C SER A 6 5.08 5.54 18.50
N THR A 7 4.00 6.29 18.39
CA THR A 7 3.22 6.77 19.55
C THR A 7 2.62 5.60 20.34
N LEU A 8 1.96 4.66 19.64
CA LEU A 8 1.35 3.49 20.29
C LEU A 8 2.38 2.59 20.99
N ASN A 9 3.63 2.58 20.52
CA ASN A 9 4.70 1.76 21.08
C ASN A 9 5.56 2.50 22.13
N GLN A 10 5.20 3.73 22.54
CA GLN A 10 5.88 4.41 23.63
C GLN A 10 5.56 3.74 24.97
N LYS A 11 6.60 3.54 25.80
CA LYS A 11 6.44 2.93 27.14
C LYS A 11 5.48 3.69 28.04
N ASN A 12 5.36 5.00 27.85
CA ASN A 12 4.52 5.91 28.60
C ASN A 12 3.31 6.40 27.80
N PHE A 13 2.89 5.67 26.76
CA PHE A 13 1.70 6.02 26.01
C PHE A 13 0.48 6.03 26.93
N ASN A 14 -0.17 7.18 27.01
CA ASN A 14 -1.39 7.38 27.78
C ASN A 14 -2.49 7.90 26.85
N PRO A 15 -3.57 7.13 26.59
CA PRO A 15 -4.65 7.56 25.71
C PRO A 15 -5.41 8.79 26.26
N ASP A 16 -5.33 9.06 27.57
CA ASP A 16 -5.98 10.23 28.19
C ASP A 16 -5.37 11.56 27.71
N ASP A 17 -4.12 11.55 27.26
CA ASP A 17 -3.47 12.72 26.67
C ASP A 17 -4.15 13.17 25.36
N PHE A 18 -4.95 12.29 24.74
CA PHE A 18 -5.69 12.58 23.52
C PHE A 18 -7.11 13.08 23.74
N ARG A 19 -7.61 13.16 24.98
CA ARG A 19 -8.99 13.56 25.28
C ARG A 19 -9.39 14.94 24.77
N ALA A 20 -8.43 15.87 24.70
CA ALA A 20 -8.64 17.23 24.19
C ALA A 20 -8.60 17.31 22.66
N ILE A 21 -8.14 16.26 21.98
CA ILE A 21 -7.98 16.23 20.52
C ILE A 21 -9.33 15.91 19.90
N LYS A 22 -9.83 16.82 19.06
CA LYS A 22 -11.13 16.64 18.38
C LYS A 22 -11.06 15.61 17.25
N PHE A 23 -9.94 15.57 16.54
CA PHE A 23 -9.67 14.62 15.47
C PHE A 23 -8.17 14.53 15.18
N VAL A 24 -7.76 13.44 14.58
CA VAL A 24 -6.40 13.16 14.17
C VAL A 24 -6.42 12.90 12.66
N ILE A 25 -5.51 13.52 11.93
CA ILE A 25 -5.44 13.37 10.48
C ILE A 25 -4.17 12.60 10.11
N GLN A 26 -4.31 11.68 9.17
CA GLN A 26 -3.17 11.05 8.50
C GLN A 26 -3.23 11.26 6.99
N GLY A 27 -2.08 11.21 6.35
CA GLY A 27 -1.94 11.28 4.90
C GLY A 27 -0.57 10.80 4.45
N GLY A 28 -0.37 10.73 3.14
CA GLY A 28 0.91 10.38 2.54
C GLY A 28 1.22 8.87 2.49
N SER A 29 0.38 8.02 3.05
CA SER A 29 0.43 6.56 2.94
C SER A 29 -0.96 5.96 3.07
N GLN A 30 -1.13 4.75 2.56
CA GLN A 30 -2.40 4.02 2.67
C GLN A 30 -2.74 3.75 4.15
N PRO A 31 -4.02 3.93 4.57
CA PRO A 31 -4.43 3.62 5.93
C PRO A 31 -4.16 2.16 6.30
N LEU A 32 -3.62 1.92 7.50
CA LEU A 32 -3.41 0.56 8.02
C LEU A 32 -4.55 0.20 8.98
N PRO A 33 -5.26 -0.92 8.76
CA PRO A 33 -6.35 -1.37 9.62
C PRO A 33 -5.92 -1.52 11.09
N SER A 34 -4.72 -2.03 11.34
CA SER A 34 -4.18 -2.23 12.70
C SER A 34 -4.04 -0.92 13.48
N ILE A 35 -3.55 0.15 12.84
CA ILE A 35 -3.42 1.47 13.45
C ILE A 35 -4.79 2.10 13.69
N GLN A 36 -5.68 2.03 12.71
CA GLN A 36 -7.06 2.53 12.83
C GLN A 36 -7.78 1.86 14.01
N GLN A 37 -7.69 0.53 14.11
CA GLN A 37 -8.31 -0.23 15.19
C GLN A 37 -7.68 0.09 16.56
N ALA A 38 -6.35 0.24 16.63
CA ALA A 38 -5.66 0.56 17.87
C ALA A 38 -6.11 1.90 18.44
N PHE A 39 -6.18 2.96 17.63
CA PHE A 39 -6.67 4.26 18.08
C PHE A 39 -8.17 4.26 18.37
N LYS A 40 -8.97 3.52 17.63
CA LYS A 40 -10.41 3.37 17.85
C LYS A 40 -10.74 2.79 19.24
N LYS A 41 -9.90 1.88 19.76
CA LYS A 41 -10.05 1.34 21.13
C LYS A 41 -10.02 2.43 22.20
N TYR A 42 -9.37 3.56 21.94
CA TYR A 42 -9.28 4.72 22.81
C TYR A 42 -10.29 5.82 22.46
N GLY A 43 -11.26 5.52 21.57
CA GLY A 43 -12.26 6.50 21.12
C GLY A 43 -11.73 7.54 20.14
N ILE A 44 -10.52 7.35 19.62
CA ILE A 44 -9.87 8.27 18.69
C ILE A 44 -10.08 7.77 17.26
N ASN A 45 -10.71 8.59 16.42
CA ASN A 45 -10.88 8.29 15.00
C ASN A 45 -9.82 9.05 14.20
N ILE A 46 -9.12 8.31 13.34
CA ILE A 46 -8.15 8.90 12.42
C ILE A 46 -8.86 9.22 11.10
N ILE A 47 -8.77 10.46 10.69
CA ILE A 47 -9.28 10.95 9.41
C ILE A 47 -8.20 10.76 8.36
N ASN A 48 -8.54 10.16 7.24
CA ASN A 48 -7.61 10.03 6.12
C ASN A 48 -7.73 11.23 5.19
N GLY A 49 -6.61 11.85 4.87
CA GLY A 49 -6.45 12.81 3.79
C GLY A 49 -5.59 12.21 2.69
N TYR A 50 -5.97 12.44 1.43
CA TYR A 50 -5.22 11.96 0.28
C TYR A 50 -4.78 13.13 -0.60
N GLY A 51 -3.58 12.99 -1.10
CA GLY A 51 -2.97 13.87 -2.08
C GLY A 51 -1.56 13.39 -2.41
N LEU A 52 -1.01 13.96 -3.45
CA LEU A 52 0.35 13.71 -3.93
C LEU A 52 1.04 15.04 -4.19
N THR A 53 2.31 15.02 -4.49
CA THR A 53 3.08 16.26 -4.81
C THR A 53 2.45 17.00 -5.98
N GLU A 54 1.96 16.25 -6.96
CA GLU A 54 1.32 16.77 -8.16
C GLU A 54 -0.10 17.33 -7.91
N ALA A 55 -0.75 16.89 -6.84
CA ALA A 55 -2.12 17.29 -6.47
C ALA A 55 -2.30 17.27 -4.94
N PRO A 56 -1.83 18.32 -4.21
CA PRO A 56 -1.86 18.35 -2.76
C PRO A 56 -3.29 18.37 -2.20
N LEU A 57 -3.57 17.47 -1.25
CA LEU A 57 -4.83 17.35 -0.50
C LEU A 57 -6.09 17.52 -1.37
N VAL A 58 -6.37 16.52 -2.15
CA VAL A 58 -7.52 16.48 -3.06
C VAL A 58 -8.72 15.72 -2.52
N MET A 59 -8.51 14.90 -1.50
CA MET A 59 -9.59 14.19 -0.80
C MET A 59 -9.35 14.19 0.70
N VAL A 60 -10.46 14.16 1.44
CA VAL A 60 -10.41 14.07 2.89
C VAL A 60 -11.67 13.36 3.38
N ASN A 61 -11.47 12.46 4.35
CA ASN A 61 -12.59 11.87 5.08
C ASN A 61 -13.11 12.88 6.13
N THR A 62 -14.34 12.74 6.57
CA THR A 62 -14.89 13.55 7.67
C THR A 62 -14.78 12.81 8.99
N PRO A 63 -14.78 13.51 10.15
CA PRO A 63 -14.76 12.86 11.45
C PRO A 63 -15.93 11.89 11.68
N GLU A 64 -17.09 12.21 11.13
CA GLU A 64 -18.29 11.37 11.21
C GLU A 64 -18.13 10.12 10.34
N ASN A 65 -17.75 10.30 9.09
CA ASN A 65 -17.61 9.20 8.14
C ASN A 65 -16.45 8.25 8.53
N ALA A 66 -15.35 8.75 9.09
CA ALA A 66 -14.22 7.95 9.57
C ALA A 66 -14.60 6.93 10.67
N ARG A 67 -15.71 7.16 11.40
CA ARG A 67 -16.22 6.18 12.39
C ARG A 67 -16.76 4.92 11.74
N HIS A 68 -17.37 5.05 10.57
CA HIS A 68 -18.03 3.97 9.83
C HIS A 68 -17.15 3.43 8.70
N LYS A 69 -16.38 4.31 8.07
CA LYS A 69 -15.51 4.04 6.91
C LYS A 69 -14.06 4.45 7.18
N PRO A 70 -13.38 3.82 8.16
CA PRO A 70 -12.04 4.24 8.61
C PRO A 70 -10.96 4.06 7.55
N MET A 71 -11.19 3.23 6.54
CA MET A 71 -10.24 2.98 5.45
C MET A 71 -10.46 3.86 4.23
N SER A 72 -11.59 4.59 4.16
CA SER A 72 -11.86 5.54 3.09
C SER A 72 -10.94 6.76 3.20
N ILE A 73 -10.49 7.26 2.06
CA ILE A 73 -9.86 8.59 1.95
C ILE A 73 -10.91 9.72 1.84
N GLY A 74 -12.19 9.37 1.96
CA GLY A 74 -13.32 10.29 1.90
C GLY A 74 -13.72 10.66 0.48
N LYS A 75 -14.18 11.90 0.34
CA LYS A 75 -14.65 12.47 -0.92
C LYS A 75 -13.76 13.62 -1.36
N SER A 76 -13.93 14.04 -2.60
CA SER A 76 -13.24 15.22 -3.15
C SER A 76 -13.46 16.45 -2.27
N VAL A 77 -12.40 17.20 -2.02
CA VAL A 77 -12.52 18.52 -1.40
C VAL A 77 -13.13 19.51 -2.40
N MET A 78 -13.49 20.69 -1.91
CA MET A 78 -14.12 21.74 -2.74
C MET A 78 -13.27 22.04 -3.99
N PHE A 79 -13.92 22.14 -5.15
CA PHE A 79 -13.33 22.41 -6.48
C PHE A 79 -12.42 21.30 -7.04
N VAL A 80 -12.49 20.11 -6.47
CA VAL A 80 -11.83 18.91 -7.00
C VAL A 80 -12.89 18.00 -7.63
N ASP A 81 -12.64 17.60 -8.88
CA ASP A 81 -13.38 16.58 -9.59
C ASP A 81 -12.52 15.32 -9.70
N ALA A 82 -13.04 14.19 -9.24
CA ALA A 82 -12.32 12.92 -9.21
C ALA A 82 -13.15 11.82 -9.84
N LYS A 83 -12.48 10.98 -10.61
CA LYS A 83 -13.04 9.81 -11.29
C LYS A 83 -12.17 8.59 -11.05
N VAL A 84 -12.78 7.43 -11.12
CA VAL A 84 -12.06 6.14 -11.19
C VAL A 84 -12.24 5.62 -12.60
N LEU A 85 -11.13 5.40 -13.31
CA LEU A 85 -11.11 5.10 -14.74
C LEU A 85 -10.55 3.71 -15.01
N ASP A 86 -11.16 2.97 -15.93
CA ASP A 86 -10.63 1.71 -16.46
C ASP A 86 -9.38 1.92 -17.35
N GLU A 87 -8.90 0.86 -17.99
CA GLU A 87 -7.76 0.93 -18.90
C GLU A 87 -8.07 1.72 -20.18
N ASP A 88 -9.32 1.69 -20.63
CA ASP A 88 -9.82 2.45 -21.79
C ASP A 88 -10.17 3.91 -21.44
N LYS A 89 -9.96 4.31 -20.19
CA LYS A 89 -10.24 5.65 -19.65
C LYS A 89 -11.72 6.02 -19.57
N ASN A 90 -12.60 5.02 -19.49
CA ASN A 90 -14.00 5.20 -19.13
C ASN A 90 -14.15 5.19 -17.61
N GLU A 91 -15.13 5.93 -17.09
CA GLU A 91 -15.44 5.91 -15.66
C GLU A 91 -16.09 4.57 -15.29
N VAL A 92 -15.55 3.91 -14.26
CA VAL A 92 -16.05 2.61 -13.78
C VAL A 92 -17.25 2.79 -12.84
N GLY A 93 -18.02 1.71 -12.66
CA GLY A 93 -19.13 1.64 -11.71
C GLY A 93 -18.68 1.62 -10.24
N ASP A 94 -19.65 1.77 -9.34
CA ASP A 94 -19.38 1.70 -7.91
C ASP A 94 -18.90 0.30 -7.51
N GLY A 95 -17.85 0.26 -6.69
CA GLY A 95 -17.19 -0.97 -6.25
C GLY A 95 -16.15 -1.52 -7.22
N GLU A 96 -16.13 -1.08 -8.47
CA GLU A 96 -15.13 -1.49 -9.45
C GLU A 96 -13.79 -0.77 -9.24
N ILE A 97 -12.69 -1.46 -9.57
CA ILE A 97 -11.34 -0.93 -9.42
C ILE A 97 -10.88 -0.30 -10.74
N GLY A 98 -10.33 0.90 -10.63
CA GLY A 98 -9.72 1.62 -11.75
C GLY A 98 -8.66 2.60 -11.27
N GLU A 99 -8.07 3.34 -12.18
CA GLU A 99 -7.09 4.38 -11.88
C GLU A 99 -7.77 5.66 -11.42
N LEU A 100 -7.38 6.17 -10.25
CA LEU A 100 -7.87 7.45 -9.76
C LEU A 100 -7.35 8.59 -10.65
N ALA A 101 -8.27 9.39 -11.16
CA ALA A 101 -8.00 10.54 -12.02
C ALA A 101 -8.59 11.81 -11.39
N ILE A 102 -7.84 12.90 -11.39
CA ILE A 102 -8.16 14.12 -10.66
C ILE A 102 -8.08 15.33 -11.57
N ARG A 103 -9.10 16.18 -11.53
CA ARG A 103 -9.12 17.47 -12.19
C ARG A 103 -9.36 18.58 -11.16
N SER A 104 -8.42 19.52 -11.06
CA SER A 104 -8.53 20.66 -10.17
C SER A 104 -7.50 21.73 -10.54
N LYS A 105 -7.67 22.96 -10.03
CA LYS A 105 -6.72 24.04 -10.22
C LYS A 105 -5.42 23.88 -9.40
N ASN A 106 -5.41 23.03 -8.39
CA ASN A 106 -4.22 22.71 -7.59
C ASN A 106 -3.42 21.52 -8.12
N VAL A 107 -3.83 20.93 -9.24
CA VAL A 107 -3.03 19.94 -9.94
C VAL A 107 -1.87 20.61 -10.66
N THR A 108 -0.69 19.98 -10.62
CA THR A 108 0.50 20.46 -11.33
C THR A 108 0.20 20.67 -12.83
N PRO A 109 0.80 21.69 -13.47
CA PRO A 109 0.70 21.83 -14.92
C PRO A 109 1.56 20.80 -15.67
N GLY A 110 2.46 20.10 -14.98
CA GLY A 110 3.33 19.08 -15.56
C GLY A 110 4.66 18.92 -14.85
N TYR A 111 5.51 18.07 -15.39
CA TYR A 111 6.85 17.78 -14.91
C TYR A 111 7.90 18.68 -15.62
N TRP A 112 8.74 19.33 -14.83
CA TRP A 112 9.76 20.24 -15.35
C TRP A 112 10.72 19.53 -16.30
N GLY A 113 10.85 20.06 -17.53
CA GLY A 113 11.73 19.48 -18.55
C GLY A 113 11.29 18.09 -19.11
N GLN A 114 10.06 17.60 -18.79
CA GLN A 114 9.58 16.29 -19.19
C GLN A 114 8.22 16.37 -19.90
N PRO A 115 8.14 16.95 -21.11
CA PRO A 115 6.87 17.16 -21.81
C PRO A 115 6.15 15.86 -22.19
N GLU A 116 6.88 14.83 -22.57
CA GLU A 116 6.30 13.53 -22.94
C GLU A 116 5.70 12.81 -21.72
N GLU A 117 6.37 12.86 -20.58
CA GLU A 117 5.85 12.28 -19.33
C GLU A 117 4.64 13.07 -18.85
N THR A 118 4.70 14.40 -18.93
CA THR A 118 3.56 15.26 -18.65
C THR A 118 2.34 14.88 -19.49
N LYS A 119 2.53 14.72 -20.82
CA LYS A 119 1.43 14.33 -21.73
C LYS A 119 0.80 13.00 -21.36
N LYS A 120 1.62 11.99 -20.99
CA LYS A 120 1.14 10.66 -20.57
C LYS A 120 0.37 10.70 -19.24
N SER A 121 0.71 11.66 -18.37
CA SER A 121 0.11 11.78 -17.05
C SER A 121 -1.27 12.45 -17.05
N PHE A 122 -1.77 12.90 -18.22
CA PHE A 122 -3.08 13.53 -18.34
C PHE A 122 -3.98 12.83 -19.37
N HIS A 123 -5.25 12.72 -19.05
CA HIS A 123 -6.32 12.33 -19.95
C HIS A 123 -7.52 13.28 -19.82
N ASN A 124 -7.94 13.94 -20.89
CA ASN A 124 -9.09 14.85 -20.89
C ASN A 124 -9.09 15.86 -19.71
N GLN A 125 -7.94 16.50 -19.43
CA GLN A 125 -7.70 17.44 -18.33
C GLN A 125 -7.65 16.77 -16.92
N TYR A 126 -7.83 15.46 -16.80
CA TYR A 126 -7.63 14.74 -15.56
C TYR A 126 -6.20 14.28 -15.45
N PHE A 127 -5.58 14.54 -14.32
CA PHE A 127 -4.29 13.98 -13.94
C PHE A 127 -4.49 12.53 -13.50
N LEU A 128 -3.79 11.61 -14.13
CA LEU A 128 -3.76 10.19 -13.80
C LEU A 128 -2.80 9.97 -12.65
N THR A 129 -3.31 9.62 -11.47
CA THR A 129 -2.50 9.58 -10.25
C THR A 129 -1.56 8.38 -10.16
N GLY A 130 -1.81 7.35 -10.97
CA GLY A 130 -1.15 6.06 -10.85
C GLY A 130 -1.57 5.25 -9.62
N ASP A 131 -2.56 5.72 -8.87
CA ASP A 131 -3.16 4.97 -7.76
C ASP A 131 -4.42 4.25 -8.25
N LEU A 132 -4.52 2.96 -7.95
CA LEU A 132 -5.74 2.18 -8.12
C LEU A 132 -6.69 2.48 -6.96
N ALA A 133 -7.92 2.73 -7.29
CA ALA A 133 -8.96 3.08 -6.34
C ALA A 133 -10.29 2.44 -6.71
N LYS A 134 -11.21 2.43 -5.77
CA LYS A 134 -12.63 2.16 -6.00
C LYS A 134 -13.47 3.21 -5.29
N LYS A 135 -14.67 3.46 -5.83
CA LYS A 135 -15.66 4.32 -5.25
C LYS A 135 -16.83 3.46 -4.74
N ASP A 136 -17.34 3.70 -3.56
CA ASP A 136 -18.55 3.04 -3.08
C ASP A 136 -19.83 3.81 -3.46
N GLU A 137 -20.99 3.21 -3.17
CA GLU A 137 -22.32 3.74 -3.48
C GLU A 137 -22.58 5.12 -2.83
N ASP A 138 -21.92 5.44 -1.72
CA ASP A 138 -22.00 6.75 -1.08
C ASP A 138 -21.05 7.78 -1.69
N GLY A 139 -20.21 7.37 -2.64
CA GLY A 139 -19.20 8.19 -3.31
C GLY A 139 -17.89 8.34 -2.52
N ASP A 140 -17.67 7.53 -1.50
CA ASP A 140 -16.41 7.47 -0.77
C ASP A 140 -15.37 6.68 -1.55
N ILE A 141 -14.13 7.20 -1.59
CA ILE A 141 -13.03 6.59 -2.34
C ILE A 141 -12.08 5.84 -1.40
N TYR A 142 -11.61 4.70 -1.88
CA TYR A 142 -10.65 3.82 -1.21
C TYR A 142 -9.47 3.60 -2.14
N ILE A 143 -8.26 3.94 -1.68
CA ILE A 143 -7.04 3.57 -2.38
C ILE A 143 -6.81 2.07 -2.18
N ILE A 144 -6.60 1.38 -3.27
CA ILE A 144 -6.38 -0.07 -3.28
C ILE A 144 -4.88 -0.36 -3.34
N ASP A 145 -4.17 0.21 -4.34
CA ASP A 145 -2.73 0.03 -4.50
C ASP A 145 -2.15 1.05 -5.50
N ARG A 146 -0.86 0.95 -5.78
CA ARG A 146 -0.18 1.65 -6.88
C ARG A 146 -0.22 0.81 -8.16
N LYS A 147 -0.68 1.38 -9.27
CA LYS A 147 -0.75 0.69 -10.57
C LYS A 147 0.58 0.09 -11.00
N LYS A 148 1.68 0.82 -10.82
CA LYS A 148 3.05 0.38 -11.15
C LYS A 148 3.63 -0.67 -10.19
N GLU A 149 2.98 -0.90 -9.06
CA GLU A 149 3.41 -1.88 -8.05
C GLU A 149 2.63 -3.19 -8.17
N LEU A 150 1.63 -3.24 -9.05
CA LEU A 150 0.89 -4.46 -9.35
C LEU A 150 1.86 -5.56 -9.80
N ILE A 151 1.77 -6.72 -9.17
CA ILE A 151 2.61 -7.89 -9.49
C ILE A 151 1.86 -8.76 -10.49
N ILE A 152 2.49 -9.03 -11.62
CA ILE A 152 1.89 -9.88 -12.67
C ILE A 152 2.56 -11.26 -12.60
N THR A 153 1.93 -12.19 -11.93
CA THR A 153 2.46 -13.54 -11.74
C THR A 153 1.65 -14.58 -12.52
N GLY A 154 2.29 -15.19 -13.52
CA GLY A 154 1.63 -16.19 -14.37
C GLY A 154 0.40 -15.67 -15.13
N GLY A 155 0.34 -14.38 -15.44
CA GLY A 155 -0.80 -13.72 -16.08
C GLY A 155 -1.87 -13.18 -15.13
N GLU A 156 -1.74 -13.44 -13.83
CA GLU A 156 -2.67 -12.96 -12.81
C GLU A 156 -2.16 -11.69 -12.13
N ASN A 157 -3.06 -10.73 -11.93
CA ASN A 157 -2.78 -9.49 -11.23
C ASN A 157 -2.89 -9.67 -9.72
N VAL A 158 -1.82 -9.36 -8.98
CA VAL A 158 -1.77 -9.42 -7.53
C VAL A 158 -1.45 -8.06 -6.96
N LEU A 159 -2.29 -7.60 -6.05
CA LEU A 159 -2.13 -6.36 -5.31
C LEU A 159 -1.19 -6.60 -4.12
N PRO A 160 0.00 -5.98 -4.05
CA PRO A 160 0.88 -6.10 -2.90
C PRO A 160 0.19 -5.83 -1.57
N SER A 161 -0.68 -4.84 -1.51
CA SER A 161 -1.40 -4.47 -0.30
C SER A 161 -2.32 -5.57 0.23
N GLU A 162 -2.95 -6.37 -0.64
CA GLU A 162 -3.77 -7.50 -0.24
C GLU A 162 -2.93 -8.56 0.49
N VAL A 163 -1.74 -8.83 -0.04
CA VAL A 163 -0.79 -9.79 0.54
C VAL A 163 -0.18 -9.24 1.84
N GLU A 164 0.19 -7.95 1.86
CA GLU A 164 0.69 -7.26 3.06
C GLU A 164 -0.33 -7.28 4.20
N ASN A 165 -1.60 -7.00 3.90
CA ASN A 165 -2.67 -7.02 4.90
C ASN A 165 -2.85 -8.43 5.50
N ALA A 166 -2.88 -9.47 4.67
CA ALA A 166 -2.99 -10.84 5.14
C ALA A 166 -1.78 -11.25 6.01
N LEU A 167 -0.55 -10.87 5.61
CA LEU A 167 0.66 -11.11 6.42
C LEU A 167 0.62 -10.38 7.76
N ALA A 168 0.17 -9.14 7.78
CA ALA A 168 0.13 -8.31 8.99
C ALA A 168 -0.83 -8.85 10.08
N GLU A 169 -1.77 -9.73 9.72
CA GLU A 169 -2.64 -10.41 10.68
C GLU A 169 -1.91 -11.51 11.47
N HIS A 170 -0.77 -11.99 10.97
CA HIS A 170 -0.02 -13.05 11.65
C HIS A 170 0.73 -12.53 12.88
N PRO A 171 0.63 -13.18 14.06
CA PRO A 171 1.24 -12.68 15.30
C PRO A 171 2.75 -12.48 15.23
N LEU A 172 3.46 -13.29 14.45
CA LEU A 172 4.91 -13.18 14.29
C LEU A 172 5.35 -11.96 13.49
N ILE A 173 4.46 -11.33 12.73
CA ILE A 173 4.81 -10.22 11.85
C ILE A 173 4.72 -8.89 12.61
N ASP A 174 5.83 -8.18 12.66
CA ASP A 174 5.88 -6.79 13.10
C ASP A 174 5.62 -5.84 11.92
N ARG A 175 6.35 -6.04 10.82
CA ARG A 175 6.21 -5.31 9.57
C ARG A 175 6.46 -6.22 8.38
N CYS A 176 5.79 -5.93 7.26
CA CYS A 176 6.05 -6.59 5.99
C CYS A 176 5.96 -5.59 4.84
N VAL A 177 6.66 -5.89 3.76
CA VAL A 177 6.58 -5.21 2.47
C VAL A 177 6.62 -6.26 1.37
N VAL A 178 5.65 -6.22 0.48
CA VAL A 178 5.51 -7.18 -0.61
C VAL A 178 5.95 -6.54 -1.93
N VAL A 179 6.73 -7.29 -2.68
CA VAL A 179 7.25 -6.91 -4.00
C VAL A 179 7.18 -8.08 -4.98
N GLY A 180 7.08 -7.75 -6.27
CA GLY A 180 7.36 -8.71 -7.33
C GLY A 180 8.87 -8.85 -7.52
N TYR A 181 9.34 -10.07 -7.78
CA TYR A 181 10.70 -10.36 -8.20
C TYR A 181 10.69 -11.20 -9.47
N GLU A 182 11.78 -11.15 -10.24
CA GLU A 182 11.91 -11.89 -11.48
C GLU A 182 11.87 -13.40 -11.26
N HIS A 183 11.02 -14.10 -12.00
CA HIS A 183 10.85 -15.54 -11.89
C HIS A 183 10.80 -16.20 -13.28
N PRO A 184 11.67 -17.21 -13.57
CA PRO A 184 11.84 -17.76 -14.91
C PRO A 184 10.57 -18.40 -15.50
N LYS A 185 9.69 -18.92 -14.66
CA LYS A 185 8.45 -19.58 -15.09
C LYS A 185 7.25 -18.65 -15.17
N TYR A 186 7.15 -17.66 -14.27
CA TYR A 186 5.94 -16.85 -14.09
C TYR A 186 6.10 -15.40 -14.55
N GLY A 187 7.29 -15.00 -15.04
CA GLY A 187 7.66 -13.62 -15.33
C GLY A 187 8.00 -12.88 -14.03
N GLU A 188 6.99 -12.63 -13.21
CA GLU A 188 7.17 -12.19 -11.82
C GLU A 188 6.63 -13.22 -10.83
N SER A 189 7.14 -13.17 -9.60
CA SER A 189 6.58 -13.90 -8.46
C SER A 189 6.59 -13.02 -7.22
N ILE A 190 5.86 -13.43 -6.20
CA ILE A 190 5.61 -12.65 -5.01
C ILE A 190 6.66 -12.97 -3.95
N ALA A 191 7.28 -11.92 -3.40
CA ALA A 191 8.16 -12.02 -2.25
C ALA A 191 7.77 -11.02 -1.16
N ALA A 192 8.00 -11.38 0.09
CA ALA A 192 7.76 -10.53 1.24
C ALA A 192 9.05 -10.31 2.04
N ALA A 193 9.48 -9.05 2.18
CA ALA A 193 10.43 -8.66 3.22
C ALA A 193 9.66 -8.54 4.54
N ILE A 194 10.15 -9.18 5.60
CA ILE A 194 9.43 -9.26 6.87
C ILE A 194 10.34 -8.89 8.05
N ILE A 195 9.80 -8.16 9.01
CA ILE A 195 10.38 -8.01 10.34
C ILE A 195 9.57 -8.89 11.27
N LEU A 196 10.25 -9.85 11.88
CA LEU A 196 9.65 -10.75 12.86
C LEU A 196 9.71 -10.14 14.26
N ARG A 197 8.66 -10.30 15.07
CA ARG A 197 8.63 -9.90 16.48
C ARG A 197 9.58 -10.74 17.33
N GLU A 198 9.73 -12.00 16.96
CA GLU A 198 10.62 -12.96 17.60
C GLU A 198 11.24 -13.91 16.58
N LYS A 199 12.40 -14.50 16.92
CA LYS A 199 13.07 -15.47 16.06
C LYS A 199 12.43 -16.85 16.23
N VAL A 200 11.74 -17.31 15.20
CA VAL A 200 11.11 -18.63 15.16
C VAL A 200 11.70 -19.40 13.97
N PRO A 201 12.30 -20.59 14.18
CA PRO A 201 12.98 -21.32 13.12
C PRO A 201 12.08 -21.73 11.95
N ASP A 202 10.83 -22.10 12.24
CA ASP A 202 9.82 -22.59 11.29
C ASP A 202 8.84 -21.49 10.82
N TYR A 203 9.26 -20.21 10.88
CA TYR A 203 8.41 -19.07 10.50
C TYR A 203 7.87 -19.19 9.07
N VAL A 204 8.61 -19.77 8.14
CA VAL A 204 8.19 -19.91 6.74
C VAL A 204 6.96 -20.80 6.64
N GLU A 205 7.01 -21.96 7.32
CA GLU A 205 5.89 -22.92 7.32
C GLU A 205 4.63 -22.32 7.96
N GLN A 206 4.80 -21.62 9.09
CA GLN A 206 3.70 -20.94 9.77
C GLN A 206 3.06 -19.86 8.91
N LEU A 207 3.87 -19.03 8.25
CA LEU A 207 3.40 -17.98 7.37
C LEU A 207 2.74 -18.55 6.11
N ASP A 208 3.33 -19.57 5.48
CA ASP A 208 2.75 -20.19 4.28
C ASP A 208 1.37 -20.80 4.58
N LYS A 209 1.22 -21.50 5.69
CA LYS A 209 -0.07 -22.03 6.15
C LYS A 209 -1.09 -20.91 6.35
N HIS A 210 -0.73 -19.87 7.09
CA HIS A 210 -1.59 -18.72 7.36
C HIS A 210 -2.05 -18.03 6.08
N MET A 211 -1.14 -17.86 5.11
CA MET A 211 -1.45 -17.21 3.85
C MET A 211 -2.37 -18.06 2.96
N ARG A 212 -2.16 -19.39 2.91
CA ARG A 212 -3.01 -20.31 2.13
C ARG A 212 -4.44 -20.41 2.66
N GLU A 213 -4.64 -20.15 3.95
CA GLU A 213 -5.98 -20.09 4.55
C GLU A 213 -6.76 -18.82 4.17
N ARG A 214 -6.08 -17.77 3.68
CA ARG A 214 -6.64 -16.44 3.44
C ARG A 214 -6.63 -15.99 1.99
N LEU A 215 -5.68 -16.49 1.21
CA LEU A 215 -5.45 -16.04 -0.17
C LEU A 215 -5.45 -17.20 -1.14
N ALA A 216 -5.82 -16.91 -2.38
CA ALA A 216 -5.64 -17.86 -3.48
C ALA A 216 -4.15 -18.23 -3.64
N GLY A 217 -3.87 -19.47 -4.02
CA GLY A 217 -2.50 -20.01 -4.03
C GLY A 217 -1.49 -19.21 -4.85
N TYR A 218 -1.91 -18.56 -5.94
CA TYR A 218 -1.04 -17.72 -6.77
C TYR A 218 -0.67 -16.39 -6.09
N LYS A 219 -1.42 -15.95 -5.06
CA LYS A 219 -1.17 -14.73 -4.26
C LYS A 219 -0.24 -14.98 -3.07
N VAL A 220 0.03 -16.24 -2.73
CA VAL A 220 0.90 -16.60 -1.59
C VAL A 220 2.35 -16.29 -1.94
N PRO A 221 3.10 -15.56 -1.09
CA PRO A 221 4.52 -15.32 -1.33
C PRO A 221 5.31 -16.62 -1.47
N ARG A 222 6.17 -16.70 -2.48
CA ARG A 222 7.09 -17.84 -2.65
C ARG A 222 8.39 -17.65 -1.90
N MET A 223 8.65 -16.43 -1.45
CA MET A 223 9.85 -16.10 -0.70
C MET A 223 9.51 -15.17 0.45
N TYR A 224 10.01 -15.50 1.64
CA TYR A 224 10.03 -14.62 2.81
C TYR A 224 11.47 -14.28 3.15
N LEU A 225 11.78 -12.98 3.17
CA LEU A 225 13.13 -12.48 3.52
C LEU A 225 13.05 -11.78 4.88
N PRO A 226 13.52 -12.41 5.96
CA PRO A 226 13.59 -11.73 7.24
C PRO A 226 14.68 -10.66 7.20
N VAL A 227 14.33 -9.47 7.62
CA VAL A 227 15.22 -8.31 7.74
C VAL A 227 15.15 -7.73 9.15
N THR A 228 16.25 -7.16 9.62
CA THR A 228 16.28 -6.47 10.92
C THR A 228 15.69 -5.07 10.85
N HIS A 229 15.84 -4.42 9.68
CA HIS A 229 15.33 -3.10 9.40
C HIS A 229 14.77 -3.08 7.98
N MET A 230 13.61 -2.43 7.80
CA MET A 230 13.06 -2.23 6.48
C MET A 230 13.83 -1.12 5.77
N PRO A 231 14.37 -1.35 4.55
CA PRO A 231 14.96 -0.29 3.74
C PRO A 231 13.96 0.85 3.53
N LEU A 232 14.39 2.09 3.76
CA LEU A 232 13.56 3.28 3.60
C LEU A 232 14.17 4.21 2.56
N ASN A 233 13.31 4.84 1.76
CA ASN A 233 13.69 5.89 0.84
C ASN A 233 13.87 7.25 1.55
N SER A 234 14.24 8.29 0.80
CA SER A 234 14.44 9.65 1.33
C SER A 234 13.20 10.26 2.00
N THR A 235 12.00 9.76 1.69
CA THR A 235 10.74 10.20 2.29
C THR A 235 10.28 9.33 3.46
N GLN A 236 11.17 8.48 3.99
CA GLN A 236 10.91 7.56 5.11
C GLN A 236 9.82 6.51 4.82
N LYS A 237 9.59 6.19 3.55
CA LYS A 237 8.72 5.09 3.12
C LYS A 237 9.56 3.87 2.75
N PRO A 238 9.02 2.64 2.81
CA PRO A 238 9.71 1.44 2.34
C PRO A 238 10.23 1.63 0.91
N ASP A 239 11.51 1.35 0.72
CA ASP A 239 12.15 1.40 -0.60
C ASP A 239 11.96 0.07 -1.33
N LYS A 240 10.86 -0.03 -2.06
CA LYS A 240 10.48 -1.25 -2.79
C LYS A 240 11.48 -1.62 -3.89
N LEU A 241 12.24 -0.66 -4.43
CA LEU A 241 13.29 -0.94 -5.43
C LEU A 241 14.44 -1.70 -4.77
N VAL A 242 14.96 -1.18 -3.67
CA VAL A 242 16.03 -1.85 -2.90
C VAL A 242 15.57 -3.23 -2.43
N ILE A 243 14.34 -3.35 -1.94
CA ILE A 243 13.78 -4.63 -1.49
C ILE A 243 13.72 -5.63 -2.66
N ARG A 244 13.26 -5.22 -3.85
CA ARG A 244 13.23 -6.06 -5.05
C ARG A 244 14.63 -6.52 -5.46
N GLU A 245 15.62 -5.64 -5.41
CA GLU A 245 17.03 -6.00 -5.68
C GLU A 245 17.57 -7.03 -4.69
N MET A 246 17.24 -6.90 -3.41
CA MET A 246 17.59 -7.90 -2.39
C MET A 246 16.99 -9.26 -2.70
N MET A 247 15.72 -9.32 -3.14
CA MET A 247 15.06 -10.57 -3.53
C MET A 247 15.73 -11.21 -4.74
N ASN A 248 15.94 -10.46 -5.82
CA ASN A 248 16.60 -10.94 -7.03
C ASN A 248 18.02 -11.44 -6.74
N SER A 249 18.77 -10.75 -5.88
CA SER A 249 20.12 -11.16 -5.48
C SER A 249 20.12 -12.47 -4.71
N LYS A 250 19.10 -12.75 -3.90
CA LYS A 250 18.96 -14.01 -3.17
C LYS A 250 18.67 -15.17 -4.13
N VAL A 251 17.76 -14.99 -5.08
CA VAL A 251 17.43 -16.00 -6.11
C VAL A 251 18.67 -16.37 -6.92
N ASN A 252 19.46 -15.39 -7.36
CA ASN A 252 20.66 -15.61 -8.16
C ASN A 252 21.74 -16.39 -7.37
N LYS A 253 21.85 -16.16 -6.06
CA LYS A 253 22.79 -16.92 -5.21
C LYS A 253 22.35 -18.38 -5.02
N GLU A 254 21.08 -18.62 -4.81
CA GLU A 254 20.51 -19.97 -4.67
C GLU A 254 20.68 -20.77 -5.97
N SER A 255 20.39 -20.17 -7.12
CA SER A 255 20.59 -20.80 -8.44
C SER A 255 22.06 -21.10 -8.74
N SER A 256 22.99 -20.24 -8.32
CA SER A 256 24.45 -20.45 -8.51
C SER A 256 24.99 -21.55 -7.60
N SER A 257 24.43 -21.72 -6.40
CA SER A 257 24.84 -22.77 -5.45
C SER A 257 24.37 -24.16 -5.91
N GLU A 258 23.16 -24.25 -6.50
CA GLU A 258 22.64 -25.50 -7.05
C GLU A 258 23.40 -25.94 -8.31
N ALA A 259 23.82 -25.00 -9.18
CA ALA A 259 24.63 -25.29 -10.36
C ALA A 259 26.02 -25.86 -10.01
N ASN A 260 26.63 -25.38 -8.88
CA ASN A 260 27.93 -25.86 -8.42
C ASN A 260 27.86 -27.20 -7.64
N HIS A 261 26.69 -27.67 -7.21
CA HIS A 261 26.51 -28.97 -6.59
C HIS A 261 26.22 -30.10 -7.60
N ASN A 262 25.82 -29.75 -8.82
CA ASN A 262 25.50 -30.69 -9.90
C ASN A 262 26.61 -30.76 -10.99
N ALA A 263 27.73 -30.10 -10.79
CA ALA A 263 28.94 -30.16 -11.62
C ALA A 263 30.07 -30.93 -10.89
#